data_3ddd8e5327c0fb8dbced263fe49a0891
#
_entry.id   3ddd8e5327c0fb8dbced263fe49a0891
#
_cell.length_a   1.000
_cell.length_b   1.000
_cell.length_c   1.000
_cell.angle_alpha   90.00
_cell.angle_beta   90.00
_cell.angle_gamma   90.00
#
_symmetry.space_group_name_H-M   'P 1'
#
loop_
_entity.id
_entity.type
_entity.pdbx_description
1 polymer ?
#
loop_
_entity_poly.entity_id
_entity_poly.type
_entity_poly.pdbx_seq_one_letter_code
_entity_poly.pdbx_strand_id
1 'polypeptide(L)'
;MKKELRLYFIRHGETQYNIEKRMQGFCDSPLTENGILQARSVGAGLTDIPFEAAYASDSQRVLDTAKFAIGNRNIQLTKDARLKEMNFGVLEAMLQTDIIAQHGDIVERLFSFTDMESKVQDGESFTELLTRTRTAVDDIIAKHKDTGGNILVFSHGVTIGFFIKSLLNMADYPHHDNCCVSVIHVKDSQIMVEKVADPSFRDNGKMSLSLNIE
;
A
#
# COMPACT_ATOMS: atom_id res chain seq x y z
N MET A 1 14.34 16.77 22.64
CA MET A 1 13.08 16.82 21.85
C MET A 1 12.87 15.44 21.30
N LYS A 2 11.67 14.85 21.44
CA LYS A 2 11.32 13.60 20.78
C LYS A 2 11.33 13.86 19.28
N LYS A 3 11.93 12.95 18.51
CA LYS A 3 12.03 13.09 17.06
C LYS A 3 10.70 12.71 16.42
N GLU A 4 10.29 13.45 15.40
CA GLU A 4 9.07 13.15 14.63
C GLU A 4 9.36 12.02 13.63
N LEU A 5 8.42 11.09 13.46
CA LEU A 5 8.52 10.00 12.51
C LEU A 5 7.31 10.04 11.58
N ARG A 6 7.53 9.98 10.27
CA ARG A 6 6.47 9.87 9.27
C ARG A 6 6.63 8.60 8.46
N LEU A 7 5.53 7.87 8.27
CA LEU A 7 5.48 6.71 7.38
C LEU A 7 4.64 7.07 6.16
N TYR A 8 5.24 6.91 4.98
CA TYR A 8 4.63 7.17 3.67
C TYR A 8 4.23 5.83 3.06
N PHE A 9 2.94 5.50 3.14
CA PHE A 9 2.38 4.28 2.57
C PHE A 9 2.08 4.49 1.09
N ILE A 10 2.64 3.65 0.24
CA ILE A 10 2.53 3.75 -1.21
C ILE A 10 1.97 2.44 -1.76
N ARG A 11 0.82 2.49 -2.45
CA ARG A 11 0.30 1.35 -3.18
C ARG A 11 1.19 1.06 -4.40
N HIS A 12 1.34 -0.23 -4.76
CA HIS A 12 2.04 -0.62 -5.98
C HIS A 12 1.49 0.05 -7.23
N GLY A 13 2.30 0.14 -8.28
CA GLY A 13 1.92 0.62 -9.61
C GLY A 13 0.91 -0.29 -10.29
N GLU A 14 0.31 0.18 -11.37
CA GLU A 14 -0.65 -0.58 -12.17
C GLU A 14 -0.04 -1.90 -12.66
N THR A 15 -0.81 -2.98 -12.53
CA THR A 15 -0.42 -4.33 -12.95
C THR A 15 -1.31 -4.83 -14.08
N GLN A 16 -0.87 -5.91 -14.75
CA GLN A 16 -1.69 -6.57 -15.76
C GLN A 16 -3.06 -6.99 -15.20
N TYR A 17 -3.13 -7.53 -13.98
CA TYR A 17 -4.39 -7.91 -13.35
C TYR A 17 -5.29 -6.71 -13.01
N ASN A 18 -4.73 -5.53 -12.77
CA ASN A 18 -5.55 -4.32 -12.62
C ASN A 18 -6.26 -3.98 -13.93
N ILE A 19 -5.58 -4.07 -15.10
CA ILE A 19 -6.18 -3.84 -16.43
C ILE A 19 -7.24 -4.90 -16.72
N GLU A 20 -6.93 -6.17 -16.45
CA GLU A 20 -7.83 -7.29 -16.69
C GLU A 20 -8.99 -7.36 -15.69
N LYS A 21 -9.00 -6.50 -14.65
CA LYS A 21 -9.98 -6.52 -13.56
C LYS A 21 -10.04 -7.89 -12.86
N ARG A 22 -8.89 -8.48 -12.59
CA ARG A 22 -8.77 -9.70 -11.79
C ARG A 22 -8.49 -9.39 -10.34
N MET A 23 -9.05 -10.20 -9.45
CA MET A 23 -8.75 -10.14 -8.02
C MET A 23 -7.28 -10.49 -7.79
N GLN A 24 -6.58 -9.61 -7.09
CA GLN A 24 -5.16 -9.79 -6.84
C GLN A 24 -4.85 -9.63 -5.35
N GLY A 25 -4.62 -10.75 -4.70
CA GLY A 25 -4.20 -10.83 -3.31
C GLY A 25 -2.74 -11.27 -3.19
N PHE A 26 -2.52 -12.52 -2.78
CA PHE A 26 -1.19 -13.14 -2.69
C PHE A 26 -0.63 -13.53 -4.05
N CYS A 27 -1.49 -13.84 -5.02
CA CYS A 27 -1.06 -14.03 -6.40
C CYS A 27 -0.45 -12.75 -6.97
N ASP A 28 0.35 -12.86 -8.00
CA ASP A 28 1.08 -11.72 -8.56
C ASP A 28 0.89 -11.61 -10.07
N SER A 29 1.05 -10.39 -10.59
CA SER A 29 1.14 -10.10 -12.02
C SER A 29 2.10 -8.93 -12.23
N PRO A 30 2.75 -8.83 -13.40
CA PRO A 30 3.77 -7.82 -13.64
C PRO A 30 3.16 -6.42 -13.68
N LEU A 31 3.99 -5.42 -13.36
CA LEU A 31 3.65 -4.02 -13.62
C LEU A 31 3.49 -3.80 -15.13
N THR A 32 2.53 -2.95 -15.50
CA THR A 32 2.42 -2.42 -16.86
C THR A 32 3.48 -1.34 -17.10
N GLU A 33 3.66 -0.91 -18.35
CA GLU A 33 4.48 0.26 -18.64
C GLU A 33 3.97 1.51 -17.91
N ASN A 34 2.64 1.69 -17.83
CA ASN A 34 2.03 2.75 -17.05
C ASN A 34 2.32 2.60 -15.55
N GLY A 35 2.27 1.36 -15.02
CA GLY A 35 2.64 1.09 -13.62
C GLY A 35 4.08 1.45 -13.30
N ILE A 36 5.01 1.17 -14.21
CA ILE A 36 6.41 1.59 -14.09
C ILE A 36 6.53 3.12 -14.11
N LEU A 37 5.81 3.79 -15.02
CA LEU A 37 5.76 5.25 -15.08
C LEU A 37 5.18 5.84 -13.79
N GLN A 38 4.10 5.29 -13.25
CA GLN A 38 3.51 5.71 -11.99
C GLN A 38 4.52 5.58 -10.83
N ALA A 39 5.25 4.47 -10.76
CA ALA A 39 6.27 4.24 -9.74
C ALA A 39 7.43 5.27 -9.84
N ARG A 40 7.92 5.55 -11.04
CA ARG A 40 8.93 6.60 -11.26
C ARG A 40 8.39 7.98 -10.89
N SER A 41 7.15 8.25 -11.24
CA SER A 41 6.49 9.54 -10.97
C SER A 41 6.33 9.78 -9.47
N VAL A 42 5.84 8.82 -8.69
CA VAL A 42 5.75 9.00 -7.23
C VAL A 42 7.15 9.18 -6.62
N GLY A 43 8.16 8.48 -7.14
CA GLY A 43 9.56 8.65 -6.73
C GLY A 43 10.08 10.06 -6.99
N ALA A 44 9.78 10.65 -8.15
CA ALA A 44 10.14 12.03 -8.51
C ALA A 44 9.40 13.04 -7.64
N GLY A 45 8.10 12.84 -7.37
CA GLY A 45 7.33 13.73 -6.49
C GLY A 45 7.73 13.66 -5.01
N LEU A 46 8.52 12.67 -4.62
CA LEU A 46 9.07 12.51 -3.28
C LEU A 46 10.57 12.88 -3.20
N THR A 47 11.15 13.49 -4.26
CA THR A 47 12.60 13.74 -4.35
C THR A 47 13.13 14.66 -3.24
N ASP A 48 12.37 15.68 -2.87
CA ASP A 48 12.78 16.67 -1.88
C ASP A 48 12.58 16.21 -0.43
N ILE A 49 12.03 15.01 -0.23
CA ILE A 49 11.83 14.45 1.09
C ILE A 49 12.96 13.46 1.39
N PRO A 50 13.79 13.70 2.43
CA PRO A 50 14.79 12.74 2.85
C PRO A 50 14.14 11.53 3.50
N PHE A 51 14.51 10.33 3.06
CA PHE A 51 14.03 9.07 3.63
C PHE A 51 15.18 8.27 4.23
N GLU A 52 14.99 7.76 5.45
CA GLU A 52 15.98 7.00 6.21
C GLU A 52 15.97 5.50 5.87
N ALA A 53 14.82 4.96 5.53
CA ALA A 53 14.63 3.55 5.22
C ALA A 53 13.37 3.33 4.35
N ALA A 54 13.28 2.13 3.77
CA ALA A 54 12.10 1.66 3.07
C ALA A 54 11.73 0.23 3.50
N TYR A 55 10.45 -0.04 3.57
CA TYR A 55 9.86 -1.36 3.81
C TYR A 55 8.92 -1.70 2.66
N ALA A 56 8.82 -2.97 2.30
CA ALA A 56 7.95 -3.40 1.22
C ALA A 56 7.36 -4.78 1.49
N SER A 57 6.11 -4.97 1.09
CA SER A 57 5.58 -6.31 0.84
C SER A 57 6.54 -7.10 -0.05
N ASP A 58 6.65 -8.40 0.16
CA ASP A 58 7.50 -9.28 -0.63
C ASP A 58 6.89 -9.71 -1.98
N SER A 59 5.69 -9.21 -2.33
CA SER A 59 5.07 -9.40 -3.64
C SER A 59 5.89 -8.68 -4.73
N GLN A 60 6.10 -9.33 -5.88
CA GLN A 60 7.00 -8.81 -6.91
C GLN A 60 6.55 -7.44 -7.45
N ARG A 61 5.24 -7.23 -7.68
CA ARG A 61 4.69 -5.92 -8.09
C ARG A 61 5.04 -4.78 -7.14
N VAL A 62 5.11 -5.07 -5.83
CA VAL A 62 5.48 -4.07 -4.81
C VAL A 62 6.98 -3.83 -4.81
N LEU A 63 7.77 -4.89 -4.94
CA LEU A 63 9.23 -4.78 -5.02
C LEU A 63 9.67 -4.01 -6.26
N ASP A 64 9.04 -4.26 -7.41
CA ASP A 64 9.30 -3.52 -8.65
C ASP A 64 8.89 -2.05 -8.51
N THR A 65 7.73 -1.78 -7.89
CA THR A 65 7.29 -0.41 -7.59
C THR A 65 8.32 0.30 -6.71
N ALA A 66 8.76 -0.33 -5.62
CA ALA A 66 9.75 0.23 -4.72
C ALA A 66 11.07 0.50 -5.44
N LYS A 67 11.53 -0.43 -6.28
CA LYS A 67 12.75 -0.27 -7.09
C LYS A 67 12.68 0.96 -7.99
N PHE A 68 11.59 1.16 -8.73
CA PHE A 68 11.44 2.30 -9.64
C PHE A 68 11.19 3.62 -8.90
N ALA A 69 10.47 3.58 -7.76
CA ALA A 69 10.22 4.75 -6.95
C ALA A 69 11.46 5.23 -6.19
N ILE A 70 12.25 4.31 -5.64
CA ILE A 70 13.51 4.63 -4.96
C ILE A 70 14.57 5.10 -5.96
N GLY A 71 14.64 4.46 -7.14
CA GLY A 71 15.62 4.79 -8.16
C GLY A 71 17.07 4.65 -7.64
N ASN A 72 17.89 5.66 -7.87
CA ASN A 72 19.31 5.68 -7.48
C ASN A 72 19.56 6.19 -6.05
N ARG A 73 18.50 6.44 -5.26
CA ARG A 73 18.67 6.90 -3.87
C ARG A 73 19.25 5.79 -3.00
N ASN A 74 20.19 6.12 -2.14
CA ASN A 74 20.79 5.17 -1.20
C ASN A 74 19.85 4.93 -0.01
N ILE A 75 18.74 4.20 -0.24
CA ILE A 75 17.74 3.84 0.75
C ILE A 75 17.70 2.32 0.86
N GLN A 76 17.96 1.81 2.06
CA GLN A 76 17.87 0.37 2.31
C GLN A 76 16.41 -0.09 2.28
N LEU A 77 16.09 -1.07 1.43
CA LEU A 77 14.78 -1.70 1.33
C LEU A 77 14.75 -3.00 2.14
N THR A 78 13.83 -3.09 3.09
CA THR A 78 13.56 -4.29 3.89
C THR A 78 12.24 -4.91 3.44
N LYS A 79 12.24 -6.21 3.11
CA LYS A 79 11.01 -6.95 2.78
C LYS A 79 10.31 -7.40 4.06
N ASP A 80 8.98 -7.27 4.08
CA ASP A 80 8.13 -7.76 5.17
C ASP A 80 6.84 -8.36 4.62
N ALA A 81 6.69 -9.67 4.73
CA ALA A 81 5.52 -10.39 4.25
C ALA A 81 4.21 -9.97 4.94
N ARG A 82 4.28 -9.37 6.13
CA ARG A 82 3.12 -8.85 6.86
C ARG A 82 2.48 -7.64 6.18
N LEU A 83 3.18 -7.02 5.19
CA LEU A 83 2.67 -5.92 4.36
C LEU A 83 2.00 -6.39 3.07
N LYS A 84 1.82 -7.70 2.86
CA LYS A 84 1.10 -8.26 1.71
C LYS A 84 -0.34 -7.77 1.62
N GLU A 85 -0.91 -7.90 0.42
CA GLU A 85 -2.35 -7.69 0.21
C GLU A 85 -3.16 -8.71 1.00
N MET A 86 -4.44 -8.46 1.16
CA MET A 86 -5.36 -9.45 1.68
C MET A 86 -5.27 -10.73 0.85
N ASN A 87 -5.20 -11.88 1.54
CA ASN A 87 -5.32 -13.17 0.88
C ASN A 87 -6.79 -13.41 0.51
N PHE A 88 -7.10 -13.37 -0.78
CA PHE A 88 -8.44 -13.61 -1.28
C PHE A 88 -8.72 -15.07 -1.61
N GLY A 89 -7.82 -16.00 -1.25
CA GLY A 89 -8.01 -17.44 -1.39
C GLY A 89 -8.47 -17.85 -2.77
N VAL A 90 -9.56 -18.60 -2.84
CA VAL A 90 -10.11 -19.14 -4.11
C VAL A 90 -10.55 -18.06 -5.11
N LEU A 91 -10.69 -16.81 -4.70
CA LEU A 91 -11.07 -15.70 -5.61
C LEU A 91 -9.88 -15.12 -6.37
N GLU A 92 -8.64 -15.48 -6.00
CA GLU A 92 -7.46 -14.92 -6.63
C GLU A 92 -7.36 -15.27 -8.12
N ALA A 93 -6.90 -14.31 -8.90
CA ALA A 93 -6.82 -14.35 -10.37
C ALA A 93 -8.18 -14.46 -11.11
N MET A 94 -9.31 -14.61 -10.42
CA MET A 94 -10.64 -14.59 -11.06
C MET A 94 -10.98 -13.19 -11.58
N LEU A 95 -11.73 -13.12 -12.67
CA LEU A 95 -12.33 -11.87 -13.14
C LEU A 95 -13.37 -11.38 -12.14
N GLN A 96 -13.43 -10.07 -11.91
CA GLN A 96 -14.43 -9.47 -11.01
C GLN A 96 -15.88 -9.83 -11.42
N THR A 97 -16.15 -9.94 -12.72
CA THR A 97 -17.46 -10.38 -13.24
C THR A 97 -17.81 -11.80 -12.82
N ASP A 98 -16.83 -12.71 -12.86
CA ASP A 98 -17.02 -14.11 -12.49
C ASP A 98 -17.17 -14.25 -10.96
N ILE A 99 -16.41 -13.46 -10.19
CA ILE A 99 -16.54 -13.40 -8.74
C ILE A 99 -17.97 -12.96 -8.35
N ILE A 100 -18.48 -11.89 -8.96
CA ILE A 100 -19.83 -11.39 -8.68
C ILE A 100 -20.88 -12.46 -9.05
N ALA A 101 -20.71 -13.13 -10.20
CA ALA A 101 -21.65 -14.13 -10.67
C ALA A 101 -21.65 -15.42 -9.81
N GLN A 102 -20.49 -15.84 -9.31
CA GLN A 102 -20.32 -17.14 -8.64
C GLN A 102 -20.22 -17.04 -7.11
N HIS A 103 -19.77 -15.88 -6.60
CA HIS A 103 -19.41 -15.65 -5.20
C HIS A 103 -19.93 -14.31 -4.64
N GLY A 104 -20.92 -13.68 -5.28
CA GLY A 104 -21.40 -12.34 -4.93
C GLY A 104 -21.78 -12.20 -3.45
N ASP A 105 -22.50 -13.18 -2.90
CA ASP A 105 -22.92 -13.18 -1.49
C ASP A 105 -21.72 -13.19 -0.51
N ILE A 106 -20.65 -13.91 -0.87
CA ILE A 106 -19.44 -14.01 -0.05
C ILE A 106 -18.71 -12.67 -0.08
N VAL A 107 -18.58 -12.06 -1.26
CA VAL A 107 -17.91 -10.76 -1.43
C VAL A 107 -18.67 -9.64 -0.72
N GLU A 108 -20.00 -9.58 -0.89
CA GLU A 108 -20.85 -8.62 -0.20
C GLU A 108 -20.69 -8.73 1.32
N ARG A 109 -20.76 -9.94 1.88
CA ARG A 109 -20.56 -10.17 3.31
C ARG A 109 -19.16 -9.75 3.75
N LEU A 110 -18.10 -10.11 3.00
CA LEU A 110 -16.72 -9.79 3.32
C LEU A 110 -16.53 -8.27 3.40
N PHE A 111 -16.98 -7.53 2.39
CA PHE A 111 -16.79 -6.08 2.31
C PHE A 111 -17.90 -5.25 2.99
N SER A 112 -18.87 -5.89 3.65
CA SER A 112 -19.84 -5.19 4.50
C SER A 112 -19.23 -4.71 5.83
N PHE A 113 -18.08 -5.29 6.23
CA PHE A 113 -17.41 -5.05 7.51
C PHE A 113 -18.28 -5.30 8.76
N THR A 114 -19.39 -6.04 8.60
CA THR A 114 -20.26 -6.42 9.73
C THR A 114 -19.70 -7.62 10.48
N ASP A 115 -18.94 -8.47 9.78
CA ASP A 115 -18.26 -9.63 10.33
C ASP A 115 -16.80 -9.63 9.89
N MET A 116 -15.93 -9.13 10.77
CA MET A 116 -14.50 -8.98 10.53
C MET A 116 -13.74 -10.30 10.50
N GLU A 117 -14.34 -11.39 11.02
CA GLU A 117 -13.80 -12.75 11.00
C GLU A 117 -14.18 -13.52 9.72
N SER A 118 -15.12 -12.97 8.94
CA SER A 118 -15.53 -13.58 7.68
C SER A 118 -14.37 -13.66 6.70
N LYS A 119 -14.24 -14.81 6.03
CA LYS A 119 -13.21 -15.03 5.00
C LYS A 119 -13.70 -15.98 3.92
N VAL A 120 -13.10 -15.88 2.75
CA VAL A 120 -13.28 -16.85 1.69
C VAL A 120 -12.46 -18.10 1.97
N GLN A 121 -12.79 -19.21 1.29
CA GLN A 121 -12.00 -20.44 1.38
C GLN A 121 -10.52 -20.15 1.03
N ASP A 122 -9.60 -20.67 1.83
CA ASP A 122 -8.14 -20.50 1.69
C ASP A 122 -7.66 -19.03 1.77
N GLY A 123 -8.54 -18.10 2.17
CA GLY A 123 -8.24 -16.69 2.36
C GLY A 123 -8.03 -16.29 3.81
N GLU A 124 -7.83 -15.00 4.03
CA GLU A 124 -7.75 -14.39 5.37
C GLU A 124 -8.95 -13.48 5.66
N SER A 125 -9.21 -13.23 6.95
CA SER A 125 -10.21 -12.28 7.42
C SER A 125 -9.63 -10.87 7.53
N PHE A 126 -10.50 -9.86 7.66
CA PHE A 126 -10.04 -8.50 7.92
C PHE A 126 -9.35 -8.35 9.28
N THR A 127 -9.72 -9.15 10.28
CA THR A 127 -9.01 -9.20 11.58
C THR A 127 -7.60 -9.73 11.42
N GLU A 128 -7.40 -10.80 10.67
CA GLU A 128 -6.09 -11.36 10.38
C GLU A 128 -5.21 -10.36 9.62
N LEU A 129 -5.76 -9.73 8.56
CA LEU A 129 -5.11 -8.66 7.79
C LEU A 129 -4.66 -7.50 8.70
N LEU A 130 -5.58 -6.99 9.51
CA LEU A 130 -5.29 -5.84 10.36
C LEU A 130 -4.25 -6.18 11.43
N THR A 131 -4.33 -7.37 12.02
CA THR A 131 -3.40 -7.83 13.05
C THR A 131 -1.97 -7.88 12.52
N ARG A 132 -1.75 -8.53 11.34
CA ARG A 132 -0.40 -8.62 10.76
C ARG A 132 0.13 -7.25 10.29
N THR A 133 -0.73 -6.43 9.68
CA THR A 133 -0.34 -5.10 9.20
C THR A 133 0.04 -4.20 10.36
N ARG A 134 -0.78 -4.18 11.43
CA ARG A 134 -0.50 -3.39 12.63
C ARG A 134 0.80 -3.83 13.29
N THR A 135 1.04 -5.13 13.44
CA THR A 135 2.30 -5.65 13.99
C THR A 135 3.51 -5.20 13.16
N ALA A 136 3.42 -5.24 11.82
CA ALA A 136 4.50 -4.74 10.97
C ALA A 136 4.77 -3.24 11.17
N VAL A 137 3.69 -2.43 11.22
CA VAL A 137 3.81 -0.98 11.42
C VAL A 137 4.35 -0.64 12.81
N ASP A 138 3.89 -1.32 13.86
CA ASP A 138 4.37 -1.12 15.23
C ASP A 138 5.87 -1.45 15.35
N ASP A 139 6.35 -2.51 14.69
CA ASP A 139 7.78 -2.86 14.64
C ASP A 139 8.60 -1.78 13.90
N ILE A 140 8.08 -1.26 12.78
CA ILE A 140 8.72 -0.16 12.04
C ILE A 140 8.81 1.08 12.95
N ILE A 141 7.71 1.45 13.62
CA ILE A 141 7.69 2.58 14.55
C ILE A 141 8.69 2.35 15.70
N ALA A 142 8.68 1.17 16.31
CA ALA A 142 9.59 0.84 17.42
C ALA A 142 11.06 0.97 17.01
N LYS A 143 11.41 0.55 15.80
CA LYS A 143 12.79 0.63 15.25
C LYS A 143 13.25 2.05 14.99
N HIS A 144 12.34 2.95 14.58
CA HIS A 144 12.71 4.30 14.12
C HIS A 144 12.30 5.44 15.09
N LYS A 145 11.54 5.15 16.17
CA LYS A 145 11.05 6.16 17.12
C LYS A 145 12.13 7.04 17.74
N ASP A 146 13.34 6.49 17.94
CA ASP A 146 14.44 7.21 18.59
C ASP A 146 15.28 8.03 17.58
N THR A 147 15.30 7.63 16.31
CA THR A 147 15.96 8.34 15.21
C THR A 147 15.05 9.36 14.53
N GLY A 148 13.76 9.07 14.47
CA GLY A 148 12.78 9.86 13.72
C GLY A 148 13.02 9.78 12.20
N GLY A 149 12.52 10.77 11.46
CA GLY A 149 12.69 10.88 10.01
C GLY A 149 11.49 10.36 9.21
N ASN A 150 11.68 10.16 7.91
CA ASN A 150 10.63 9.68 7.03
C ASN A 150 10.96 8.28 6.53
N ILE A 151 9.97 7.41 6.50
CA ILE A 151 10.09 6.00 6.12
C ILE A 151 9.12 5.72 4.97
N LEU A 152 9.60 5.08 3.91
CA LEU A 152 8.76 4.57 2.83
C LEU A 152 8.18 3.20 3.22
N VAL A 153 6.89 2.97 2.95
CA VAL A 153 6.22 1.69 3.16
C VAL A 153 5.43 1.34 1.91
N PHE A 154 5.94 0.42 1.11
CA PHE A 154 5.29 -0.03 -0.11
C PHE A 154 4.39 -1.24 0.17
N SER A 155 3.11 -1.16 -0.21
CA SER A 155 2.11 -2.18 0.07
C SER A 155 0.98 -2.15 -0.98
N HIS A 156 -0.23 -2.47 -0.59
CA HIS A 156 -1.36 -2.75 -1.47
C HIS A 156 -2.60 -1.92 -1.10
N GLY A 157 -3.59 -1.93 -2.00
CA GLY A 157 -4.76 -1.07 -1.88
C GLY A 157 -5.64 -1.37 -0.67
N VAL A 158 -6.05 -2.64 -0.50
CA VAL A 158 -6.92 -3.02 0.62
C VAL A 158 -6.15 -2.95 1.94
N THR A 159 -4.90 -3.42 1.96
CA THR A 159 -4.06 -3.40 3.17
C THR A 159 -3.86 -1.99 3.70
N ILE A 160 -3.44 -1.04 2.85
CA ILE A 160 -3.25 0.35 3.28
C ILE A 160 -4.59 0.98 3.67
N GLY A 161 -5.61 0.84 2.79
CA GLY A 161 -6.92 1.45 3.02
C GLY A 161 -7.56 0.97 4.31
N PHE A 162 -7.49 -0.34 4.57
CA PHE A 162 -8.08 -0.91 5.77
C PHE A 162 -7.31 -0.54 7.05
N PHE A 163 -5.98 -0.46 6.97
CA PHE A 163 -5.17 0.07 8.06
C PHE A 163 -5.52 1.53 8.38
N ILE A 164 -5.62 2.41 7.38
CA ILE A 164 -6.04 3.81 7.56
C ILE A 164 -7.47 3.92 8.10
N LYS A 165 -8.41 3.10 7.58
CA LYS A 165 -9.78 2.99 8.13
C LYS A 165 -9.75 2.73 9.63
N SER A 166 -8.91 1.79 10.07
CA SER A 166 -8.81 1.42 11.49
C SER A 166 -8.27 2.54 12.38
N LEU A 167 -7.39 3.38 11.86
CA LEU A 167 -6.84 4.53 12.58
C LEU A 167 -7.84 5.68 12.73
N LEU A 168 -8.65 5.91 11.70
CA LEU A 168 -9.63 7.01 11.63
C LEU A 168 -11.04 6.61 12.07
N ASN A 169 -11.25 5.33 12.41
CA ASN A 169 -12.57 4.78 12.73
C ASN A 169 -13.64 5.10 11.68
N MET A 170 -13.27 4.96 10.39
CA MET A 170 -14.17 5.25 9.26
C MET A 170 -15.16 4.10 9.04
N ALA A 171 -16.35 4.40 8.49
CA ALA A 171 -17.31 3.39 8.08
C ALA A 171 -16.74 2.51 6.95
N ASP A 172 -16.23 3.15 5.89
CA ASP A 172 -15.63 2.50 4.74
C ASP A 172 -14.12 2.76 4.69
N TYR A 173 -13.36 1.90 3.98
CA TYR A 173 -11.95 2.15 3.78
C TYR A 173 -11.72 3.05 2.54
N PRO A 174 -10.76 3.98 2.60
CA PRO A 174 -10.45 4.86 1.49
C PRO A 174 -9.84 4.07 0.33
N HIS A 175 -10.38 4.28 -0.88
CA HIS A 175 -9.79 3.69 -2.07
C HIS A 175 -8.41 4.31 -2.34
N HIS A 176 -7.43 3.46 -2.58
CA HIS A 176 -6.08 3.87 -2.96
C HIS A 176 -5.84 3.55 -4.43
N ASP A 177 -5.71 4.57 -5.28
CA ASP A 177 -5.23 4.40 -6.65
C ASP A 177 -3.77 3.96 -6.68
N ASN A 178 -3.32 3.41 -7.80
CA ASN A 178 -1.93 2.98 -7.95
C ASN A 178 -0.96 4.15 -7.72
N CYS A 179 0.05 3.91 -6.90
CA CYS A 179 1.04 4.91 -6.49
C CYS A 179 0.48 6.16 -5.78
N CYS A 180 -0.74 6.11 -5.22
CA CYS A 180 -1.18 7.10 -4.23
C CYS A 180 -0.45 6.91 -2.91
N VAL A 181 -0.35 7.99 -2.14
CA VAL A 181 0.38 8.05 -0.90
C VAL A 181 -0.54 8.39 0.27
N SER A 182 -0.52 7.58 1.32
CA SER A 182 -1.05 7.97 2.63
C SER A 182 0.09 8.22 3.60
N VAL A 183 -0.04 9.24 4.43
CA VAL A 183 1.01 9.64 5.38
C VAL A 183 0.46 9.56 6.79
N ILE A 184 1.13 8.80 7.64
CA ILE A 184 0.91 8.85 9.09
C ILE A 184 2.10 9.54 9.77
N HIS A 185 1.80 10.33 10.78
CA HIS A 185 2.75 11.01 11.63
C HIS A 185 2.69 10.43 13.04
N VAL A 186 3.82 10.00 13.52
CA VAL A 186 3.98 9.45 14.87
C VAL A 186 4.74 10.46 15.72
N LYS A 187 4.06 10.99 16.74
CA LYS A 187 4.60 11.95 17.68
C LYS A 187 4.11 11.63 19.09
N ASP A 188 5.02 11.58 20.06
CA ASP A 188 4.69 11.31 21.48
C ASP A 188 3.84 10.03 21.69
N SER A 189 4.09 8.98 20.88
CA SER A 189 3.35 7.73 20.84
C SER A 189 1.91 7.85 20.33
N GLN A 190 1.54 9.00 19.78
CA GLN A 190 0.27 9.20 19.09
C GLN A 190 0.47 9.05 17.58
N ILE A 191 -0.45 8.38 16.91
CA ILE A 191 -0.48 8.25 15.47
C ILE A 191 -1.56 9.19 14.93
N MET A 192 -1.17 10.07 14.01
CA MET A 192 -2.07 10.97 13.29
C MET A 192 -1.99 10.68 11.81
N VAL A 193 -3.12 10.65 11.12
CA VAL A 193 -3.15 10.52 9.66
C VAL A 193 -3.11 11.93 9.06
N GLU A 194 -2.02 12.25 8.33
CA GLU A 194 -1.82 13.55 7.69
C GLU A 194 -2.38 13.59 6.26
N LYS A 195 -2.29 12.47 5.54
CA LYS A 195 -2.78 12.33 4.16
C LYS A 195 -3.41 10.96 3.94
N VAL A 196 -4.46 10.92 3.14
CA VAL A 196 -5.17 9.69 2.79
C VAL A 196 -5.26 9.59 1.27
N ALA A 197 -4.69 8.52 0.70
CA ALA A 197 -4.75 8.19 -0.73
C ALA A 197 -4.45 9.39 -1.66
N ASP A 198 -3.47 10.23 -1.29
CA ASP A 198 -3.14 11.46 -2.00
C ASP A 198 -2.39 11.15 -3.32
N PRO A 199 -2.95 11.47 -4.49
CA PRO A 199 -2.31 11.25 -5.79
C PRO A 199 -1.29 12.34 -6.14
N SER A 200 -1.25 13.45 -5.39
CA SER A 200 -0.48 14.65 -5.76
C SER A 200 1.02 14.39 -5.91
N PHE A 201 1.59 13.50 -5.10
CA PHE A 201 3.00 13.12 -5.24
C PHE A 201 3.30 12.48 -6.59
N ARG A 202 2.48 11.54 -7.02
CA ARG A 202 2.59 10.91 -8.35
C ARG A 202 2.37 11.91 -9.46
N ASP A 203 1.32 12.72 -9.37
CA ASP A 203 0.90 13.62 -10.44
C ASP A 203 1.90 14.78 -10.62
N ASN A 204 2.41 15.36 -9.54
CA ASN A 204 3.47 16.37 -9.58
C ASN A 204 4.79 15.79 -10.10
N GLY A 205 5.16 14.58 -9.68
CA GLY A 205 6.37 13.92 -10.18
C GLY A 205 6.29 13.56 -11.66
N LYS A 206 5.10 13.20 -12.18
CA LYS A 206 4.89 12.99 -13.60
C LYS A 206 5.16 14.27 -14.41
N MET A 207 4.69 15.42 -13.92
CA MET A 207 4.97 16.70 -14.55
C MET A 207 6.48 17.01 -14.55
N SER A 208 7.17 16.77 -13.42
CA SER A 208 8.62 16.99 -13.32
C SER A 208 9.42 16.11 -14.28
N LEU A 209 9.03 14.84 -14.46
CA LEU A 209 9.69 13.93 -15.42
C LEU A 209 9.48 14.37 -16.87
N SER A 210 8.33 14.95 -17.22
CA SER A 210 8.04 15.43 -18.57
C SER A 210 8.85 16.67 -18.92
N LEU A 211 9.12 17.55 -17.96
CA LEU A 211 9.93 18.77 -18.16
C LEU A 211 11.43 18.49 -18.33
N ASN A 212 11.92 17.32 -17.90
CA ASN A 212 13.34 16.95 -18.02
C ASN A 212 13.68 16.19 -19.32
N ILE A 213 12.72 16.06 -20.26
CA ILE A 213 12.90 15.39 -21.55
C ILE A 213 13.10 16.41 -22.70
N GLU A 214 12.94 17.71 -22.43
CA GLU A 214 13.27 18.81 -23.33
C GLU A 214 14.70 19.33 -23.07
#